data_0ebbf505a6bddf6b238917e6e29a99c6
#
_entry.id   0ebbf505a6bddf6b238917e6e29a99c6
#
_cell.length_a   1.000
_cell.length_b   1.000
_cell.length_c   1.000
_cell.angle_alpha   90.00
_cell.angle_beta   90.00
_cell.angle_gamma   90.00
#
_symmetry.space_group_name_H-M   'P 1'
#
loop_
_entity.id
_entity.type
_entity.pdbx_description
1 polymer ?
#
loop_
_entity_poly.entity_id
_entity_poly.type
_entity_poly.pdbx_seq_one_letter_code
_entity_poly.pdbx_strand_id
1 'polypeptide(L)'
;EALSSHDAMVELSGALKRIAVSLFKIGNDIRMLCSGPRSGIGEITIPNNEPGSSIMPGKVNPTQPEALTMIAAQVMGNDVAVNLGGASGHFQLNVFKPMIVSNVLESGRLIGDACKSFAENCFQGIEPNFSNIKNNLENSLMLVTALNNHIGYDKSAEIAKKAFTENITLKSSALKLGYVSEKDFDLWVKPDEMC
;
A
#
# COMPACT_ATOMS: atom_id res chain seq x y z
N GLU A 1 -34.07 18.59 -11.96
CA GLU A 1 -32.77 18.05 -11.54
C GLU A 1 -31.76 18.19 -12.67
N ALA A 2 -31.98 17.58 -13.84
CA ALA A 2 -31.06 17.58 -14.97
C ALA A 2 -30.66 18.96 -15.53
N LEU A 3 -31.37 20.01 -15.19
CA LEU A 3 -31.06 21.40 -15.59
C LEU A 3 -30.22 22.14 -14.55
N SER A 4 -30.36 21.82 -13.26
CA SER A 4 -29.79 22.64 -12.17
C SER A 4 -28.86 21.89 -11.21
N SER A 5 -29.14 20.66 -10.83
CA SER A 5 -28.35 19.93 -9.80
C SER A 5 -27.28 19.02 -10.40
N HIS A 6 -27.60 18.29 -11.46
CA HIS A 6 -26.72 17.29 -12.09
C HIS A 6 -26.29 16.14 -11.17
N ASP A 7 -27.20 15.65 -10.35
CA ASP A 7 -26.93 14.62 -9.33
C ASP A 7 -26.27 13.37 -9.92
N ALA A 8 -26.69 12.93 -11.11
CA ALA A 8 -26.07 11.80 -11.79
C ALA A 8 -24.57 12.00 -12.10
N MET A 9 -24.17 13.22 -12.45
CA MET A 9 -22.75 13.55 -12.69
C MET A 9 -21.97 13.63 -11.39
N VAL A 10 -22.57 14.16 -10.33
CA VAL A 10 -21.97 14.22 -8.99
C VAL A 10 -21.79 12.79 -8.43
N GLU A 11 -22.78 11.92 -8.60
CA GLU A 11 -22.70 10.52 -8.18
C GLU A 11 -21.61 9.77 -8.95
N LEU A 12 -21.56 9.92 -10.27
CA LEU A 12 -20.49 9.31 -11.11
C LEU A 12 -19.10 9.80 -10.66
N SER A 13 -18.94 11.10 -10.42
CA SER A 13 -17.69 11.68 -9.90
C SER A 13 -17.31 11.06 -8.56
N GLY A 14 -18.27 10.92 -7.63
CA GLY A 14 -18.08 10.27 -6.34
C GLY A 14 -17.64 8.80 -6.47
N ALA A 15 -18.18 8.07 -7.43
CA ALA A 15 -17.77 6.69 -7.71
C ALA A 15 -16.33 6.62 -8.23
N LEU A 16 -15.94 7.51 -9.16
CA LEU A 16 -14.58 7.62 -9.67
C LEU A 16 -13.59 8.00 -8.55
N LYS A 17 -13.95 8.95 -7.68
CA LYS A 17 -13.17 9.29 -6.48
C LYS A 17 -12.95 8.07 -5.59
N ARG A 18 -13.97 7.27 -5.32
CA ARG A 18 -13.84 6.07 -4.48
C ARG A 18 -12.83 5.09 -5.09
N ILE A 19 -12.84 4.90 -6.41
CA ILE A 19 -11.83 4.09 -7.11
C ILE A 19 -10.44 4.72 -6.91
N ALA A 20 -10.31 6.03 -7.10
CA ALA A 20 -9.05 6.75 -6.94
C ALA A 20 -8.46 6.59 -5.51
N VAL A 21 -9.30 6.63 -4.47
CA VAL A 21 -8.85 6.39 -3.08
C VAL A 21 -8.22 4.99 -2.93
N SER A 22 -8.85 3.97 -3.50
CA SER A 22 -8.30 2.60 -3.47
C SER A 22 -7.00 2.49 -4.25
N LEU A 23 -6.92 3.08 -5.44
CA LEU A 23 -5.70 3.09 -6.27
C LEU A 23 -4.56 3.86 -5.59
N PHE A 24 -4.86 4.95 -4.91
CA PHE A 24 -3.87 5.71 -4.14
C PHE A 24 -3.23 4.86 -3.04
N LYS A 25 -4.05 4.12 -2.31
CA LYS A 25 -3.59 3.19 -1.27
C LYS A 25 -2.73 2.07 -1.88
N ILE A 26 -3.19 1.41 -2.93
CA ILE A 26 -2.46 0.33 -3.62
C ILE A 26 -1.11 0.84 -4.13
N GLY A 27 -1.07 1.98 -4.80
CA GLY A 27 0.15 2.57 -5.31
C GLY A 27 1.17 2.87 -4.21
N ASN A 28 0.73 3.41 -3.07
CA ASN A 28 1.62 3.68 -1.94
C ASN A 28 2.13 2.40 -1.26
N ASP A 29 1.29 1.38 -1.10
CA ASP A 29 1.72 0.10 -0.53
C ASP A 29 2.82 -0.54 -1.39
N ILE A 30 2.63 -0.58 -2.71
CA ILE A 30 3.62 -1.14 -3.62
C ILE A 30 4.93 -0.34 -3.57
N ARG A 31 4.86 1.00 -3.53
CA ARG A 31 6.06 1.85 -3.36
C ARG A 31 6.81 1.53 -2.07
N MET A 32 6.10 1.32 -0.99
CA MET A 32 6.69 1.01 0.31
C MET A 32 7.29 -0.40 0.32
N LEU A 33 6.55 -1.40 -0.18
CA LEU A 33 6.99 -2.79 -0.23
C LEU A 33 8.21 -3.00 -1.13
N CYS A 34 8.36 -2.25 -2.23
CA CYS A 34 9.52 -2.34 -3.13
C CYS A 34 10.68 -1.41 -2.73
N SER A 35 10.58 -0.69 -1.61
CA SER A 35 11.62 0.24 -1.17
C SER A 35 12.92 -0.48 -0.83
N GLY A 36 14.05 0.11 -1.24
CA GLY A 36 15.36 -0.47 -1.01
C GLY A 36 16.39 0.05 -2.00
N PRO A 37 17.37 -0.77 -2.41
CA PRO A 37 17.52 -2.23 -2.24
C PRO A 37 18.06 -2.68 -0.87
N ARG A 38 18.82 -1.85 -0.15
CA ARG A 38 19.41 -2.24 1.14
C ARG A 38 18.77 -1.54 2.34
N SER A 39 18.22 -0.36 2.13
CA SER A 39 17.57 0.45 3.15
C SER A 39 16.11 0.64 2.78
N GLY A 40 15.26 -0.23 3.23
CA GLY A 40 13.83 -0.27 2.94
C GLY A 40 13.23 -1.63 3.27
N ILE A 41 11.95 -1.83 2.95
CA ILE A 41 11.25 -3.10 3.19
C ILE A 41 11.73 -4.17 2.19
N GLY A 42 11.68 -3.86 0.89
CA GLY A 42 12.23 -4.71 -0.18
C GLY A 42 11.62 -6.11 -0.27
N GLU A 43 10.35 -6.29 0.14
CA GLU A 43 9.67 -7.60 0.12
C GLU A 43 9.13 -7.99 -1.25
N ILE A 44 8.99 -7.01 -2.14
CA ILE A 44 8.66 -7.23 -3.55
C ILE A 44 9.67 -6.54 -4.46
N THR A 45 9.80 -7.05 -5.69
CA THR A 45 10.48 -6.37 -6.78
C THR A 45 9.47 -5.97 -7.85
N ILE A 46 9.76 -4.88 -8.55
CA ILE A 46 8.94 -4.36 -9.65
C ILE A 46 9.80 -4.26 -10.92
N PRO A 47 9.17 -4.26 -12.11
CA PRO A 47 9.89 -4.07 -13.37
C PRO A 47 10.68 -2.76 -13.39
N ASN A 48 11.90 -2.82 -13.93
CA ASN A 48 12.72 -1.65 -14.22
C ASN A 48 12.41 -1.16 -15.62
N ASN A 49 11.48 -0.23 -15.75
CA ASN A 49 11.00 0.25 -17.04
C ASN A 49 11.92 1.32 -17.66
N GLU A 50 12.75 1.97 -16.83
CA GLU A 50 13.55 3.12 -17.25
C GLU A 50 14.76 3.33 -16.32
N PRO A 51 15.80 4.04 -16.77
CA PRO A 51 16.90 4.43 -15.90
C PRO A 51 16.38 5.30 -14.74
N GLY A 52 16.60 4.87 -13.51
CA GLY A 52 16.05 5.52 -12.33
C GLY A 52 16.67 6.88 -11.99
N SER A 53 17.88 7.17 -12.52
CA SER A 53 18.60 8.44 -12.26
C SER A 53 19.76 8.62 -13.22
N SER A 54 20.01 9.86 -13.62
CA SER A 54 21.21 10.23 -14.39
C SER A 54 22.49 10.26 -13.55
N ILE A 55 22.37 10.37 -12.23
CA ILE A 55 23.50 10.55 -11.30
C ILE A 55 23.74 9.33 -10.38
N MET A 56 22.80 8.41 -10.30
CA MET A 56 22.88 7.21 -9.45
C MET A 56 22.71 5.94 -10.29
N PRO A 57 23.83 5.34 -10.78
CA PRO A 57 23.75 4.08 -11.54
C PRO A 57 23.04 2.98 -10.76
N GLY A 58 22.16 2.24 -11.44
CA GLY A 58 21.43 1.12 -10.83
C GLY A 58 20.25 1.50 -9.93
N LYS A 59 19.91 2.79 -9.82
CA LYS A 59 18.69 3.20 -9.12
C LYS A 59 17.46 2.79 -9.93
N VAL A 60 16.49 2.16 -9.26
CA VAL A 60 15.15 1.85 -9.80
C VAL A 60 14.13 2.74 -9.09
N ASN A 61 13.33 3.49 -9.86
CA ASN A 61 12.23 4.28 -9.32
C ASN A 61 10.90 3.55 -9.54
N PRO A 62 9.97 3.60 -8.59
CA PRO A 62 8.63 3.02 -8.75
C PRO A 62 7.70 3.97 -9.52
N THR A 63 8.09 4.35 -10.75
CA THR A 63 7.43 5.40 -11.55
C THR A 63 5.98 5.10 -11.88
N GLN A 64 5.63 3.84 -12.14
CA GLN A 64 4.24 3.44 -12.40
C GLN A 64 3.34 3.62 -11.14
N PRO A 65 3.72 3.13 -9.95
CA PRO A 65 3.00 3.46 -8.72
C PRO A 65 2.96 4.97 -8.42
N GLU A 66 4.03 5.71 -8.71
CA GLU A 66 4.06 7.17 -8.53
C GLU A 66 3.06 7.87 -9.44
N ALA A 67 3.02 7.52 -10.72
CA ALA A 67 2.05 8.04 -11.67
C ALA A 67 0.61 7.71 -11.23
N LEU A 68 0.35 6.49 -10.79
CA LEU A 68 -0.95 6.06 -10.30
C LEU A 68 -1.42 6.91 -9.10
N THR A 69 -0.53 7.18 -8.13
CA THR A 69 -0.87 8.01 -6.97
C THR A 69 -1.12 9.48 -7.35
N MET A 70 -0.35 10.04 -8.28
CA MET A 70 -0.58 11.40 -8.79
C MET A 70 -1.92 11.53 -9.50
N ILE A 71 -2.26 10.58 -10.35
CA ILE A 71 -3.56 10.55 -11.05
C ILE A 71 -4.71 10.40 -10.07
N ALA A 72 -4.58 9.52 -9.08
CA ALA A 72 -5.59 9.37 -8.04
C ALA A 72 -5.84 10.68 -7.28
N ALA A 73 -4.78 11.40 -6.91
CA ALA A 73 -4.88 12.71 -6.26
C ALA A 73 -5.59 13.74 -7.16
N GLN A 74 -5.28 13.77 -8.47
CA GLN A 74 -5.95 14.65 -9.43
C GLN A 74 -7.44 14.36 -9.52
N VAL A 75 -7.84 13.10 -9.60
CA VAL A 75 -9.25 12.67 -9.66
C VAL A 75 -10.01 13.08 -8.38
N MET A 76 -9.38 12.97 -7.21
CA MET A 76 -9.98 13.45 -5.95
C MET A 76 -10.20 14.97 -5.99
N GLY A 77 -9.25 15.74 -6.54
CA GLY A 77 -9.39 17.18 -6.73
C GLY A 77 -10.49 17.55 -7.73
N ASN A 78 -10.61 16.81 -8.84
CA ASN A 78 -11.67 17.00 -9.83
C ASN A 78 -13.06 16.75 -9.22
N ASP A 79 -13.20 15.77 -8.33
CA ASP A 79 -14.46 15.50 -7.62
C ASP A 79 -14.89 16.68 -6.75
N VAL A 80 -13.99 17.37 -6.08
CA VAL A 80 -14.31 18.58 -5.32
C VAL A 80 -14.88 19.64 -6.23
N ALA A 81 -14.30 19.88 -7.40
CA ALA A 81 -14.81 20.83 -8.37
C ALA A 81 -16.20 20.43 -8.89
N VAL A 82 -16.43 19.15 -9.17
CA VAL A 82 -17.74 18.64 -9.63
C VAL A 82 -18.81 18.83 -8.57
N ASN A 83 -18.51 18.54 -7.30
CA ASN A 83 -19.46 18.72 -6.19
C ASN A 83 -19.84 20.20 -6.02
N LEU A 84 -18.88 21.13 -6.06
CA LEU A 84 -19.14 22.56 -6.03
C LEU A 84 -19.98 23.00 -7.24
N GLY A 85 -19.68 22.47 -8.42
CA GLY A 85 -20.45 22.74 -9.63
C GLY A 85 -21.90 22.29 -9.52
N GLY A 86 -22.14 21.08 -8.99
CA GLY A 86 -23.49 20.56 -8.73
C GLY A 86 -24.28 21.45 -7.77
N ALA A 87 -23.63 21.95 -6.71
CA ALA A 87 -24.24 22.83 -5.71
C ALA A 87 -24.48 24.28 -6.19
N SER A 88 -23.96 24.66 -7.36
CA SER A 88 -23.95 26.06 -7.83
C SER A 88 -25.12 26.41 -8.77
N GLY A 89 -26.11 25.54 -8.93
CA GLY A 89 -27.30 25.82 -9.72
C GLY A 89 -28.18 26.92 -9.11
N HIS A 90 -28.67 27.82 -9.95
CA HIS A 90 -29.63 28.86 -9.55
C HIS A 90 -31.00 28.54 -10.13
N PHE A 91 -31.96 28.22 -9.25
CA PHE A 91 -33.31 27.86 -9.62
C PHE A 91 -33.36 26.70 -10.64
N GLN A 92 -33.53 26.99 -11.93
CA GLN A 92 -33.72 26.01 -13.01
C GLN A 92 -32.56 25.93 -13.99
N LEU A 93 -31.43 26.54 -13.68
CA LEU A 93 -30.24 26.53 -14.54
C LEU A 93 -28.96 26.43 -13.74
N ASN A 94 -28.05 25.62 -14.23
CA ASN A 94 -26.67 25.53 -13.75
C ASN A 94 -25.70 25.86 -14.88
N VAL A 95 -24.89 26.89 -14.69
CA VAL A 95 -23.91 27.35 -15.69
C VAL A 95 -22.57 26.60 -15.61
N PHE A 96 -22.36 25.75 -14.59
CA PHE A 96 -21.12 25.00 -14.38
C PHE A 96 -21.01 23.71 -15.20
N LYS A 97 -21.98 23.40 -16.07
CA LYS A 97 -22.01 22.20 -16.91
C LYS A 97 -20.70 21.90 -17.66
N PRO A 98 -20.06 22.87 -18.34
CA PRO A 98 -18.79 22.61 -19.03
C PRO A 98 -17.69 22.14 -18.11
N MET A 99 -17.58 22.73 -16.90
CA MET A 99 -16.59 22.36 -15.89
C MET A 99 -16.90 20.98 -15.31
N ILE A 100 -18.16 20.68 -14.98
CA ILE A 100 -18.59 19.38 -14.47
C ILE A 100 -18.24 18.27 -15.47
N VAL A 101 -18.67 18.41 -16.74
CA VAL A 101 -18.44 17.38 -17.75
C VAL A 101 -16.95 17.18 -18.05
N SER A 102 -16.19 18.28 -18.13
CA SER A 102 -14.75 18.21 -18.36
C SER A 102 -14.03 17.41 -17.27
N ASN A 103 -14.29 17.74 -15.99
CA ASN A 103 -13.66 17.05 -14.86
C ASN A 103 -14.05 15.56 -14.75
N VAL A 104 -15.34 15.23 -15.02
CA VAL A 104 -15.80 13.83 -14.99
C VAL A 104 -15.17 13.01 -16.11
N LEU A 105 -15.18 13.50 -17.34
CA LEU A 105 -14.61 12.80 -18.49
C LEU A 105 -13.09 12.64 -18.35
N GLU A 106 -12.39 13.69 -17.90
CA GLU A 106 -10.96 13.62 -17.64
C GLU A 106 -10.65 12.60 -16.54
N SER A 107 -11.39 12.60 -15.44
CA SER A 107 -11.21 11.63 -14.36
C SER A 107 -11.39 10.19 -14.82
N GLY A 108 -12.41 9.91 -15.63
CA GLY A 108 -12.64 8.59 -16.21
C GLY A 108 -11.48 8.16 -17.12
N ARG A 109 -11.02 9.06 -18.02
CA ARG A 109 -9.88 8.81 -18.91
C ARG A 109 -8.60 8.55 -18.13
N LEU A 110 -8.26 9.43 -17.18
CA LEU A 110 -7.04 9.31 -16.36
C LEU A 110 -6.99 8.00 -15.59
N ILE A 111 -8.10 7.58 -14.96
CA ILE A 111 -8.16 6.29 -14.24
C ILE A 111 -7.99 5.13 -15.23
N GLY A 112 -8.67 5.17 -16.36
CA GLY A 112 -8.58 4.11 -17.37
C GLY A 112 -7.16 3.94 -17.90
N ASP A 113 -6.52 5.03 -18.31
CA ASP A 113 -5.14 5.04 -18.83
C ASP A 113 -4.14 4.61 -17.76
N ALA A 114 -4.29 5.10 -16.53
CA ALA A 114 -3.43 4.75 -15.42
C ALA A 114 -3.52 3.28 -15.04
N CYS A 115 -4.73 2.73 -14.93
CA CYS A 115 -4.92 1.31 -14.61
C CYS A 115 -4.31 0.40 -15.67
N LYS A 116 -4.47 0.74 -16.95
CA LYS A 116 -3.88 -0.01 -18.06
C LYS A 116 -2.36 0.03 -18.01
N SER A 117 -1.79 1.23 -17.93
CA SER A 117 -0.33 1.40 -17.85
C SER A 117 0.26 0.70 -16.63
N PHE A 118 -0.36 0.84 -15.47
CA PHE A 118 0.08 0.19 -14.25
C PHE A 118 0.00 -1.34 -14.34
N ALA A 119 -1.07 -1.90 -14.91
CA ALA A 119 -1.21 -3.33 -15.08
C ALA A 119 -0.11 -3.91 -15.99
N GLU A 120 0.12 -3.29 -17.14
CA GLU A 120 1.08 -3.77 -18.14
C GLU A 120 2.53 -3.55 -17.72
N ASN A 121 2.86 -2.42 -17.13
CA ASN A 121 4.24 -2.00 -16.86
C ASN A 121 4.69 -2.17 -15.40
N CYS A 122 3.79 -2.59 -14.50
CA CYS A 122 4.13 -2.83 -13.10
C CYS A 122 3.55 -4.12 -12.57
N PHE A 123 2.20 -4.21 -12.48
CA PHE A 123 1.52 -5.27 -11.74
C PHE A 123 1.87 -6.68 -12.24
N GLN A 124 1.90 -6.90 -13.56
CA GLN A 124 2.21 -8.20 -14.16
C GLN A 124 3.66 -8.66 -13.91
N GLY A 125 4.55 -7.76 -13.52
CA GLY A 125 5.95 -8.06 -13.27
C GLY A 125 6.34 -7.91 -11.79
N ILE A 126 5.39 -7.84 -10.87
CA ILE A 126 5.68 -7.88 -9.44
C ILE A 126 6.07 -9.29 -9.03
N GLU A 127 7.24 -9.43 -8.39
CA GLU A 127 7.72 -10.69 -7.86
C GLU A 127 8.03 -10.59 -6.36
N PRO A 128 7.76 -11.63 -5.56
CA PRO A 128 8.13 -11.65 -4.15
C PRO A 128 9.65 -11.81 -3.98
N ASN A 129 10.22 -11.03 -3.09
CA ASN A 129 11.61 -11.20 -2.65
C ASN A 129 11.63 -12.12 -1.42
N PHE A 130 11.62 -13.42 -1.65
CA PHE A 130 11.56 -14.43 -0.58
C PHE A 130 12.69 -14.30 0.45
N SER A 131 13.86 -13.84 0.04
CA SER A 131 15.00 -13.65 0.95
C SER A 131 14.69 -12.55 1.98
N ASN A 132 14.21 -11.39 1.53
CA ASN A 132 13.87 -10.29 2.43
C ASN A 132 12.64 -10.61 3.26
N ILE A 133 11.61 -11.22 2.66
CA ILE A 133 10.42 -11.67 3.39
C ILE A 133 10.80 -12.58 4.55
N LYS A 134 11.63 -13.61 4.27
CA LYS A 134 12.10 -14.53 5.30
C LYS A 134 12.89 -13.82 6.39
N ASN A 135 13.84 -12.96 6.01
CA ASN A 135 14.65 -12.22 6.96
C ASN A 135 13.79 -11.29 7.85
N ASN A 136 12.86 -10.55 7.27
CA ASN A 136 11.98 -9.67 8.00
C ASN A 136 11.07 -10.45 8.96
N LEU A 137 10.54 -11.58 8.51
CA LEU A 137 9.70 -12.47 9.31
C LEU A 137 10.47 -13.04 10.51
N GLU A 138 11.67 -13.60 10.29
CA GLU A 138 12.51 -14.16 11.35
C GLU A 138 12.96 -13.13 12.39
N ASN A 139 13.11 -11.86 11.99
CA ASN A 139 13.45 -10.76 12.88
C ASN A 139 12.23 -10.08 13.52
N SER A 140 11.01 -10.47 13.13
CA SER A 140 9.78 -9.90 13.71
C SER A 140 9.58 -10.32 15.15
N LEU A 141 9.46 -9.34 16.05
CA LEU A 141 9.14 -9.60 17.46
C LEU A 141 7.68 -9.99 17.70
N MET A 142 6.81 -9.78 16.70
CA MET A 142 5.38 -10.11 16.78
C MET A 142 5.14 -11.62 16.93
N LEU A 143 6.02 -12.45 16.42
CA LEU A 143 5.95 -13.90 16.50
C LEU A 143 5.96 -14.43 17.94
N VAL A 144 6.41 -13.64 18.91
CA VAL A 144 6.42 -14.02 20.33
C VAL A 144 5.02 -14.32 20.87
N THR A 145 3.97 -13.77 20.26
CA THR A 145 2.58 -13.99 20.69
C THR A 145 2.17 -15.47 20.61
N ALA A 146 2.75 -16.25 19.69
CA ALA A 146 2.53 -17.69 19.61
C ALA A 146 2.96 -18.45 20.89
N LEU A 147 3.94 -17.91 21.62
CA LEU A 147 4.45 -18.53 22.85
C LEU A 147 3.54 -18.30 24.06
N ASN A 148 2.64 -17.31 24.03
CA ASN A 148 1.82 -16.94 25.19
C ASN A 148 0.99 -18.12 25.73
N ASN A 149 0.46 -18.94 24.85
CA ASN A 149 -0.37 -20.09 25.24
C ASN A 149 0.43 -21.25 25.88
N HIS A 150 1.75 -21.25 25.72
CA HIS A 150 2.63 -22.33 26.18
C HIS A 150 3.43 -21.97 27.42
N ILE A 151 3.97 -20.74 27.48
CA ILE A 151 4.87 -20.31 28.57
C ILE A 151 4.32 -19.12 29.36
N GLY A 152 3.19 -18.55 28.96
CA GLY A 152 2.55 -17.39 29.58
C GLY A 152 3.12 -16.04 29.09
N TYR A 153 2.35 -14.99 29.34
CA TYR A 153 2.65 -13.62 28.87
C TYR A 153 3.99 -13.08 29.38
N ASP A 154 4.28 -13.25 30.67
CA ASP A 154 5.46 -12.62 31.29
C ASP A 154 6.77 -13.17 30.72
N LYS A 155 6.88 -14.50 30.55
CA LYS A 155 8.05 -15.13 29.92
C LYS A 155 8.16 -14.77 28.44
N SER A 156 7.05 -14.70 27.73
CA SER A 156 7.01 -14.26 26.33
C SER A 156 7.50 -12.81 26.19
N ALA A 157 7.05 -11.93 27.09
CA ALA A 157 7.50 -10.54 27.14
C ALA A 157 9.00 -10.40 27.44
N GLU A 158 9.53 -11.25 28.33
CA GLU A 158 10.97 -11.28 28.62
C GLU A 158 11.79 -11.71 27.40
N ILE A 159 11.33 -12.75 26.68
CA ILE A 159 11.96 -13.18 25.42
C ILE A 159 12.01 -12.03 24.41
N ALA A 160 10.88 -11.33 24.20
CA ALA A 160 10.81 -10.23 23.25
C ALA A 160 11.72 -9.05 23.66
N LYS A 161 11.70 -8.65 24.92
CA LYS A 161 12.56 -7.58 25.46
C LYS A 161 14.04 -7.91 25.29
N LYS A 162 14.45 -9.14 25.63
CA LYS A 162 15.83 -9.60 25.46
C LYS A 162 16.23 -9.64 23.98
N ALA A 163 15.37 -10.16 23.11
CA ALA A 163 15.60 -10.18 21.67
C ALA A 163 15.85 -8.77 21.12
N PHE A 164 15.02 -7.80 21.51
CA PHE A 164 15.16 -6.40 21.13
C PHE A 164 16.46 -5.78 21.65
N THR A 165 16.74 -5.94 22.96
CA THR A 165 17.91 -5.30 23.61
C THR A 165 19.24 -5.85 23.09
N GLU A 166 19.31 -7.17 22.83
CA GLU A 166 20.53 -7.83 22.35
C GLU A 166 20.60 -7.88 20.81
N ASN A 167 19.60 -7.36 20.10
CA ASN A 167 19.48 -7.42 18.64
C ASN A 167 19.67 -8.84 18.08
N ILE A 168 18.95 -9.79 18.68
CA ILE A 168 18.94 -11.21 18.29
C ILE A 168 17.53 -11.66 17.95
N THR A 169 17.38 -12.80 17.28
CA THR A 169 16.06 -13.37 16.95
C THR A 169 15.34 -13.84 18.23
N LEU A 170 14.00 -13.91 18.15
CA LEU A 170 13.18 -14.47 19.24
C LEU A 170 13.61 -15.89 19.60
N LYS A 171 13.91 -16.74 18.61
CA LYS A 171 14.41 -18.10 18.81
C LYS A 171 15.68 -18.11 19.64
N SER A 172 16.66 -17.30 19.26
CA SER A 172 17.93 -17.18 20.00
C SER A 172 17.71 -16.70 21.44
N SER A 173 16.81 -15.74 21.64
CA SER A 173 16.45 -15.22 22.96
C SER A 173 15.77 -16.27 23.83
N ALA A 174 14.80 -17.00 23.28
CA ALA A 174 14.07 -18.07 23.99
C ALA A 174 15.01 -19.18 24.47
N LEU A 175 15.93 -19.62 23.61
CA LEU A 175 16.94 -20.62 23.94
C LEU A 175 17.92 -20.13 25.02
N LYS A 176 18.41 -18.89 24.91
CA LYS A 176 19.31 -18.29 25.92
C LYS A 176 18.66 -18.17 27.30
N LEU A 177 17.35 -17.91 27.36
CA LEU A 177 16.60 -17.84 28.63
C LEU A 177 16.23 -19.23 29.17
N GLY A 178 16.33 -20.27 28.34
CA GLY A 178 15.99 -21.64 28.75
C GLY A 178 14.49 -21.87 28.94
N TYR A 179 13.62 -20.97 28.38
CA TYR A 179 12.16 -21.09 28.52
C TYR A 179 11.53 -22.01 27.50
N VAL A 180 12.18 -22.21 26.36
CA VAL A 180 11.66 -23.01 25.25
C VAL A 180 12.82 -23.79 24.64
N SER A 181 12.61 -25.06 24.29
CA SER A 181 13.58 -25.81 23.50
C SER A 181 13.48 -25.42 22.03
N GLU A 182 14.53 -25.68 21.25
CA GLU A 182 14.51 -25.41 19.81
C GLU A 182 13.34 -26.12 19.09
N LYS A 183 13.13 -27.40 19.44
CA LYS A 183 12.05 -28.20 18.89
C LYS A 183 10.66 -27.62 19.22
N ASP A 184 10.47 -27.19 20.46
CA ASP A 184 9.18 -26.62 20.88
C ASP A 184 8.96 -25.24 20.23
N PHE A 185 10.00 -24.42 20.09
CA PHE A 185 9.93 -23.13 19.42
C PHE A 185 9.45 -23.32 17.97
N ASP A 186 10.07 -24.24 17.22
CA ASP A 186 9.71 -24.51 15.82
C ASP A 186 8.33 -25.16 15.67
N LEU A 187 7.85 -25.86 16.71
CA LEU A 187 6.52 -26.45 16.75
C LEU A 187 5.43 -25.40 17.03
N TRP A 188 5.70 -24.43 17.92
CA TRP A 188 4.69 -23.48 18.41
C TRP A 188 4.65 -22.18 17.60
N VAL A 189 5.79 -21.74 17.07
CA VAL A 189 5.88 -20.51 16.28
C VAL A 189 5.76 -20.83 14.80
N LYS A 190 4.54 -20.78 14.32
CA LYS A 190 4.20 -21.04 12.93
C LYS A 190 3.52 -19.82 12.34
N PRO A 191 4.25 -18.97 11.63
CA PRO A 191 3.71 -17.73 11.07
C PRO A 191 2.46 -17.93 10.20
N ASP A 192 2.40 -19.03 9.44
CA ASP A 192 1.26 -19.34 8.56
C ASP A 192 -0.05 -19.62 9.34
N GLU A 193 0.04 -19.97 10.63
CA GLU A 193 -1.10 -20.21 11.51
C GLU A 193 -1.47 -18.96 12.35
N MET A 194 -0.74 -17.85 12.18
CA MET A 194 -0.91 -16.60 12.96
C MET A 194 -1.68 -15.51 12.20
N CYS A 195 -2.16 -15.76 10.99
CA CYS A 195 -2.92 -14.83 10.14
C CYS A 195 -4.43 -15.07 10.24
#